data_831ed64b13b3145baac9f650bb1cc9c9
#
_entry.id   831ed64b13b3145baac9f650bb1cc9c9
#
_cell.length_a   1.000
_cell.length_b   1.000
_cell.length_c   1.000
_cell.angle_alpha   90.00
_cell.angle_beta   90.00
_cell.angle_gamma   90.00
#
_symmetry.space_group_name_H-M   'P 1'
#
loop_
_entity.id
_entity.type
_entity.pdbx_description
1 polymer ?
#
loop_
_entity_poly.entity_id
_entity_poly.type
_entity_poly.pdbx_seq_one_letter_code
_entity_poly.pdbx_strand_id
1 'polypeptide(L)'
;MHILVTGGCGYHGSVLVPKLLERGYQVTVVDTQWFGNYLQPHPHLEVHKADILSYAVPKGTQAVIHLAGVANDPTGDLNPGITWNVNALGTMQLVDQSARLGVGQFIYASSGSVYGVSDAPEVTENLPLVPISEYNKTKMVAERVLLSYYNRMAVQIIRPATTCGYSPRMRLDVLVNNITMGALAQSVVKFYGGEQMRPNIHIDDLTDLYIFMLERPELTGIYNAGFENLKVKEVAQMVIDKVRCRTVRFPSTDPRSYRLNSDKLLATGFKPKKTVNTAIDELIEKITKNMLSDEDRWYNLKVMPR
;
A
#
# COMPACT_ATOMS: atom_id res chain seq x y z
N MET A 1 -15.45 -12.47 13.88
CA MET A 1 -15.37 -12.52 12.41
C MET A 1 -14.03 -13.09 12.01
N HIS A 2 -14.02 -14.01 11.04
CA HIS A 2 -12.79 -14.59 10.48
C HIS A 2 -12.38 -13.84 9.20
N ILE A 3 -11.16 -13.31 9.16
CA ILE A 3 -10.63 -12.46 8.08
C ILE A 3 -9.41 -13.15 7.47
N LEU A 4 -9.40 -13.27 6.14
CA LEU A 4 -8.21 -13.64 5.40
C LEU A 4 -7.48 -12.36 4.97
N VAL A 5 -6.21 -12.21 5.37
CA VAL A 5 -5.33 -11.14 4.93
C VAL A 5 -4.24 -11.72 4.04
N THR A 6 -4.29 -11.47 2.75
CA THR A 6 -3.21 -11.87 1.85
C THR A 6 -2.14 -10.77 1.80
N GLY A 7 -0.86 -11.14 1.78
CA GLY A 7 0.23 -10.18 1.88
C GLY A 7 0.38 -9.56 3.28
N GLY A 8 -0.09 -10.27 4.31
CA GLY A 8 -0.14 -9.77 5.68
C GLY A 8 1.22 -9.61 6.34
N CYS A 9 2.29 -10.22 5.82
CA CYS A 9 3.66 -10.01 6.28
C CYS A 9 4.34 -8.81 5.59
N GLY A 10 3.68 -8.13 4.65
CA GLY A 10 4.19 -6.97 3.92
C GLY A 10 4.14 -5.67 4.72
N TYR A 11 4.47 -4.55 4.06
CA TYR A 11 4.56 -3.21 4.65
C TYR A 11 3.25 -2.76 5.31
N HIS A 12 2.12 -2.86 4.62
CA HIS A 12 0.81 -2.53 5.17
C HIS A 12 0.32 -3.62 6.15
N GLY A 13 0.51 -4.90 5.80
CA GLY A 13 0.02 -6.02 6.57
C GLY A 13 0.61 -6.11 7.98
N SER A 14 1.92 -5.80 8.13
CA SER A 14 2.60 -5.84 9.43
C SER A 14 2.10 -4.78 10.42
N VAL A 15 1.38 -3.75 9.94
CA VAL A 15 0.67 -2.77 10.79
C VAL A 15 -0.81 -3.12 10.93
N LEU A 16 -1.45 -3.59 9.85
CA LEU A 16 -2.87 -3.90 9.84
C LEU A 16 -3.23 -5.11 10.71
N VAL A 17 -2.46 -6.21 10.59
CA VAL A 17 -2.79 -7.48 11.26
C VAL A 17 -2.85 -7.32 12.78
N PRO A 18 -1.87 -6.69 13.47
CA PRO A 18 -1.99 -6.41 14.89
C PRO A 18 -3.24 -5.62 15.26
N LYS A 19 -3.59 -4.59 14.49
CA LYS A 19 -4.80 -3.78 14.73
C LYS A 19 -6.10 -4.59 14.59
N LEU A 20 -6.14 -5.58 13.69
CA LEU A 20 -7.28 -6.50 13.56
C LEU A 20 -7.39 -7.43 14.78
N LEU A 21 -6.26 -7.96 15.25
CA LEU A 21 -6.20 -8.83 16.43
C LEU A 21 -6.63 -8.09 17.71
N GLU A 22 -6.18 -6.84 17.88
CA GLU A 22 -6.60 -5.97 18.99
C GLU A 22 -8.11 -5.72 19.03
N ARG A 23 -8.79 -5.79 17.88
CA ARG A 23 -10.27 -5.71 17.77
C ARG A 23 -10.97 -7.07 17.96
N GLY A 24 -10.23 -8.12 18.32
CA GLY A 24 -10.78 -9.45 18.58
C GLY A 24 -11.16 -10.25 17.32
N TYR A 25 -10.70 -9.84 16.14
CA TYR A 25 -10.91 -10.63 14.93
C TYR A 25 -10.01 -11.86 14.91
N GLN A 26 -10.50 -12.94 14.30
CA GLN A 26 -9.69 -14.10 13.94
C GLN A 26 -9.06 -13.85 12.57
N VAL A 27 -7.74 -13.92 12.47
CA VAL A 27 -7.01 -13.55 11.27
C VAL A 27 -6.20 -14.71 10.75
N THR A 28 -6.42 -15.07 9.49
CA THR A 28 -5.51 -15.92 8.72
C THR A 28 -4.70 -15.06 7.76
N VAL A 29 -3.38 -15.16 7.80
CA VAL A 29 -2.47 -14.50 6.88
C VAL A 29 -1.91 -15.51 5.90
N VAL A 30 -1.91 -15.19 4.61
CA VAL A 30 -1.14 -15.89 3.57
C VAL A 30 -0.16 -14.93 2.92
N ASP A 31 1.11 -15.32 2.89
CA ASP A 31 2.20 -14.51 2.35
C ASP A 31 3.36 -15.41 1.92
N THR A 32 4.01 -15.08 0.81
CA THR A 32 5.23 -15.77 0.36
C THR A 32 6.42 -15.52 1.28
N GLN A 33 6.34 -14.46 2.09
CA GLN A 33 7.38 -14.03 3.02
C GLN A 33 8.74 -13.74 2.33
N TRP A 34 8.72 -13.26 1.10
CA TRP A 34 9.96 -12.83 0.41
C TRP A 34 10.74 -11.79 1.23
N PHE A 35 10.02 -10.98 1.99
CA PHE A 35 10.59 -9.93 2.82
C PHE A 35 10.64 -10.30 4.32
N GLY A 36 10.42 -11.56 4.67
CA GLY A 36 10.34 -12.04 6.04
C GLY A 36 8.95 -11.94 6.66
N ASN A 37 8.85 -12.35 7.92
CA ASN A 37 7.65 -12.25 8.75
C ASN A 37 7.99 -11.54 10.06
N TYR A 38 7.32 -10.44 10.35
CA TYR A 38 7.52 -9.61 11.56
C TYR A 38 6.29 -9.59 12.46
N LEU A 39 5.27 -10.41 12.15
CA LEU A 39 4.10 -10.56 13.00
C LEU A 39 4.44 -11.33 14.26
N GLN A 40 3.92 -10.87 15.39
CA GLN A 40 4.09 -11.59 16.65
C GLN A 40 3.06 -12.73 16.77
N PRO A 41 3.41 -13.86 17.40
CA PRO A 41 2.46 -14.92 17.68
C PRO A 41 1.24 -14.39 18.47
N HIS A 42 0.04 -14.84 18.11
CA HIS A 42 -1.19 -14.48 18.79
C HIS A 42 -2.21 -15.62 18.71
N PRO A 43 -3.05 -15.90 19.74
CA PRO A 43 -4.00 -17.01 19.74
C PRO A 43 -5.03 -16.98 18.60
N HIS A 44 -5.34 -15.78 18.07
CA HIS A 44 -6.27 -15.56 16.98
C HIS A 44 -5.58 -15.29 15.63
N LEU A 45 -4.28 -15.59 15.51
CA LEU A 45 -3.50 -15.41 14.29
C LEU A 45 -2.98 -16.76 13.78
N GLU A 46 -3.27 -17.04 12.52
CA GLU A 46 -2.66 -18.12 11.77
C GLU A 46 -1.89 -17.54 10.58
N VAL A 47 -0.63 -17.92 10.39
CA VAL A 47 0.22 -17.42 9.30
C VAL A 47 0.70 -18.57 8.43
N HIS A 48 0.31 -18.54 7.15
CA HIS A 48 0.73 -19.50 6.14
C HIS A 48 1.78 -18.89 5.21
N LYS A 49 2.95 -19.52 5.13
CA LYS A 49 3.94 -19.20 4.10
C LYS A 49 3.55 -19.92 2.81
N ALA A 50 2.84 -19.23 1.93
CA ALA A 50 2.33 -19.79 0.67
C ALA A 50 2.14 -18.71 -0.39
N ASP A 51 2.05 -19.15 -1.65
CA ASP A 51 1.70 -18.28 -2.79
C ASP A 51 0.17 -18.26 -2.96
N ILE A 52 -0.41 -17.08 -3.15
CA ILE A 52 -1.85 -16.90 -3.39
C ILE A 52 -2.33 -17.64 -4.65
N LEU A 53 -1.46 -17.90 -5.61
CA LEU A 53 -1.78 -18.64 -6.84
C LEU A 53 -2.14 -20.11 -6.56
N SER A 54 -1.65 -20.67 -5.47
CA SER A 54 -1.90 -22.07 -5.06
C SER A 54 -2.64 -22.21 -3.74
N TYR A 55 -2.89 -21.09 -3.04
CA TYR A 55 -3.52 -21.11 -1.73
C TYR A 55 -5.05 -21.20 -1.83
N ALA A 56 -5.63 -22.11 -1.09
CA ALA A 56 -7.07 -22.23 -0.99
C ALA A 56 -7.64 -21.32 0.12
N VAL A 57 -8.65 -20.53 -0.20
CA VAL A 57 -9.35 -19.69 0.80
C VAL A 57 -9.93 -20.59 1.90
N PRO A 58 -9.65 -20.35 3.19
CA PRO A 58 -10.17 -21.15 4.29
C PRO A 58 -11.70 -21.12 4.34
N LYS A 59 -12.32 -22.28 4.61
CA LYS A 59 -13.77 -22.35 4.84
C LYS A 59 -14.13 -21.50 6.07
N GLY A 60 -15.24 -20.79 5.99
CA GLY A 60 -15.71 -19.91 7.06
C GLY A 60 -15.06 -18.53 7.06
N THR A 61 -14.20 -18.21 6.09
CA THR A 61 -13.75 -16.83 5.86
C THR A 61 -14.94 -15.92 5.56
N GLN A 62 -15.10 -14.85 6.32
CA GLN A 62 -16.20 -13.91 6.19
C GLN A 62 -15.82 -12.66 5.40
N ALA A 63 -14.55 -12.25 5.49
CA ALA A 63 -14.00 -11.12 4.74
C ALA A 63 -12.57 -11.41 4.25
N VAL A 64 -12.21 -10.84 3.11
CA VAL A 64 -10.85 -10.85 2.57
C VAL A 64 -10.32 -9.43 2.51
N ILE A 65 -9.11 -9.20 3.04
CA ILE A 65 -8.33 -7.99 2.79
C ILE A 65 -7.14 -8.39 1.94
N HIS A 66 -7.18 -8.02 0.66
CA HIS A 66 -6.20 -8.45 -0.33
C HIS A 66 -5.11 -7.41 -0.52
N LEU A 67 -3.97 -7.62 0.18
CA LEU A 67 -2.77 -6.78 0.10
C LEU A 67 -1.64 -7.43 -0.70
N ALA A 68 -1.71 -8.75 -0.96
CA ALA A 68 -0.68 -9.45 -1.71
C ALA A 68 -0.55 -8.86 -3.12
N GLY A 69 0.69 -8.67 -3.53
CA GLY A 69 1.00 -8.17 -4.87
C GLY A 69 2.44 -7.71 -4.99
N VAL A 70 2.95 -7.77 -6.21
CA VAL A 70 4.18 -7.07 -6.59
C VAL A 70 3.88 -5.58 -6.57
N ALA A 71 4.59 -4.83 -5.74
CA ALA A 71 4.26 -3.44 -5.42
C ALA A 71 5.30 -2.47 -5.99
N ASN A 72 4.82 -1.38 -6.56
CA ASN A 72 5.48 -0.26 -7.26
C ASN A 72 5.98 -0.57 -8.68
N ASP A 73 6.16 0.49 -9.46
CA ASP A 73 6.52 0.40 -10.88
C ASP A 73 7.87 -0.27 -11.11
N PRO A 74 8.99 0.16 -10.47
CA PRO A 74 10.30 -0.44 -10.73
C PRO A 74 10.36 -1.93 -10.37
N THR A 75 9.63 -2.35 -9.33
CA THR A 75 9.59 -3.76 -8.93
C THR A 75 8.74 -4.58 -9.89
N GLY A 76 7.64 -4.00 -10.38
CA GLY A 76 6.78 -4.64 -11.38
C GLY A 76 7.47 -4.90 -12.70
N ASP A 77 8.40 -4.04 -13.08
CA ASP A 77 9.16 -4.14 -14.33
C ASP A 77 10.35 -5.13 -14.25
N LEU A 78 10.78 -5.53 -13.02
CA LEU A 78 11.84 -6.54 -12.85
C LEU A 78 11.45 -7.91 -13.44
N ASN A 79 10.22 -8.31 -13.22
CA ASN A 79 9.66 -9.55 -13.75
C ASN A 79 8.17 -9.36 -14.07
N PRO A 80 7.85 -8.93 -15.31
CA PRO A 80 6.45 -8.73 -15.72
C PRO A 80 5.60 -9.99 -15.58
N GLY A 81 6.16 -11.18 -15.84
CA GLY A 81 5.44 -12.45 -15.71
C GLY A 81 4.96 -12.70 -14.28
N ILE A 82 5.83 -12.56 -13.29
CA ILE A 82 5.44 -12.66 -11.87
C ILE A 82 4.42 -11.58 -11.53
N THR A 83 4.62 -10.35 -12.01
CA THR A 83 3.71 -9.22 -11.74
C THR A 83 2.29 -9.51 -12.26
N TRP A 84 2.14 -9.99 -13.48
CA TRP A 84 0.84 -10.37 -14.05
C TRP A 84 0.21 -11.56 -13.32
N ASN A 85 0.99 -12.59 -13.04
CA ASN A 85 0.50 -13.78 -12.34
C ASN A 85 -0.02 -13.42 -10.94
N VAL A 86 0.76 -12.70 -10.14
CA VAL A 86 0.37 -12.39 -8.76
C VAL A 86 -0.74 -11.33 -8.73
N ASN A 87 -0.56 -10.20 -9.43
CA ASN A 87 -1.48 -9.06 -9.28
C ASN A 87 -2.80 -9.26 -10.02
N ALA A 88 -2.81 -9.85 -11.20
CA ALA A 88 -4.02 -10.03 -12.01
C ALA A 88 -4.62 -11.44 -11.84
N LEU A 89 -3.88 -12.49 -12.19
CA LEU A 89 -4.40 -13.86 -12.12
C LEU A 89 -4.67 -14.29 -10.68
N GLY A 90 -3.75 -14.01 -9.74
CA GLY A 90 -3.93 -14.32 -8.32
C GLY A 90 -5.15 -13.63 -7.72
N THR A 91 -5.38 -12.35 -8.04
CA THR A 91 -6.59 -11.63 -7.62
C THR A 91 -7.85 -12.27 -8.20
N MET A 92 -7.84 -12.64 -9.49
CA MET A 92 -8.98 -13.29 -10.14
C MET A 92 -9.30 -14.63 -9.48
N GLN A 93 -8.31 -15.47 -9.23
CA GLN A 93 -8.51 -16.77 -8.58
C GLN A 93 -9.00 -16.61 -7.14
N LEU A 94 -8.45 -15.66 -6.39
CA LEU A 94 -8.81 -15.40 -5.00
C LEU A 94 -10.26 -14.92 -4.87
N VAL A 95 -10.71 -13.98 -5.70
CA VAL A 95 -12.07 -13.45 -5.64
C VAL A 95 -13.10 -14.51 -6.10
N ASP A 96 -12.77 -15.33 -7.10
CA ASP A 96 -13.66 -16.41 -7.56
C ASP A 96 -13.84 -17.48 -6.47
N GLN A 97 -12.75 -17.93 -5.83
CA GLN A 97 -12.83 -18.84 -4.68
C GLN A 97 -13.64 -18.24 -3.53
N SER A 98 -13.39 -16.95 -3.19
CA SER A 98 -14.12 -16.23 -2.14
C SER A 98 -15.62 -16.22 -2.42
N ALA A 99 -16.01 -15.92 -3.67
CA ALA A 99 -17.40 -15.88 -4.08
C ALA A 99 -18.08 -17.26 -4.03
N ARG A 100 -17.37 -18.34 -4.40
CA ARG A 100 -17.88 -19.72 -4.30
C ARG A 100 -18.08 -20.18 -2.86
N LEU A 101 -17.26 -19.68 -1.94
CA LEU A 101 -17.31 -19.99 -0.50
C LEU A 101 -18.29 -19.10 0.28
N GLY A 102 -18.94 -18.14 -0.39
CA GLY A 102 -19.90 -17.24 0.25
C GLY A 102 -19.24 -16.16 1.13
N VAL A 103 -18.00 -15.76 0.83
CA VAL A 103 -17.37 -14.62 1.49
C VAL A 103 -18.21 -13.37 1.24
N GLY A 104 -18.57 -12.67 2.31
CA GLY A 104 -19.47 -11.51 2.24
C GLY A 104 -18.79 -10.22 1.79
N GLN A 105 -17.46 -10.09 1.97
CA GLN A 105 -16.76 -8.83 1.74
C GLN A 105 -15.34 -9.03 1.20
N PHE A 106 -14.95 -8.22 0.23
CA PHE A 106 -13.63 -8.23 -0.38
C PHE A 106 -13.07 -6.82 -0.50
N ILE A 107 -12.01 -6.53 0.28
CA ILE A 107 -11.31 -5.24 0.30
C ILE A 107 -10.00 -5.40 -0.47
N TYR A 108 -9.78 -4.58 -1.47
CA TYR A 108 -8.61 -4.67 -2.35
C TYR A 108 -7.72 -3.43 -2.26
N ALA A 109 -6.43 -3.66 -2.04
CA ALA A 109 -5.40 -2.66 -2.15
C ALA A 109 -4.99 -2.47 -3.62
N SER A 110 -5.62 -1.53 -4.31
CA SER A 110 -5.20 -1.04 -5.63
C SER A 110 -4.08 -0.01 -5.48
N SER A 111 -4.02 1.00 -6.33
CA SER A 111 -3.03 2.08 -6.30
C SER A 111 -3.56 3.33 -6.99
N GLY A 112 -3.26 4.50 -6.44
CA GLY A 112 -3.49 5.77 -7.14
C GLY A 112 -2.68 5.91 -8.44
N SER A 113 -1.63 5.11 -8.64
CA SER A 113 -0.83 5.13 -9.86
C SER A 113 -1.52 4.53 -11.09
N VAL A 114 -2.69 3.88 -10.94
CA VAL A 114 -3.50 3.37 -12.07
C VAL A 114 -3.99 4.47 -13.00
N TYR A 115 -4.05 5.71 -12.52
CA TYR A 115 -4.40 6.87 -13.33
C TYR A 115 -3.31 7.26 -14.34
N GLY A 116 -2.05 6.86 -14.09
CA GLY A 116 -0.91 7.17 -14.96
C GLY A 116 -0.56 8.66 -14.94
N VAL A 117 -0.48 9.26 -16.13
CA VAL A 117 -0.28 10.71 -16.33
C VAL A 117 -1.64 11.35 -16.51
N SER A 118 -1.91 12.44 -15.79
CA SER A 118 -3.17 13.16 -15.90
C SER A 118 -2.91 14.67 -15.89
N ASP A 119 -3.53 15.37 -16.84
CA ASP A 119 -3.54 16.85 -16.90
C ASP A 119 -4.73 17.45 -16.12
N ALA A 120 -5.56 16.60 -15.50
CA ALA A 120 -6.68 17.06 -14.69
C ALA A 120 -6.15 17.80 -13.44
N PRO A 121 -6.76 18.93 -13.05
CA PRO A 121 -6.39 19.67 -11.84
C PRO A 121 -6.41 18.80 -10.59
N GLU A 122 -7.34 17.87 -10.51
CA GLU A 122 -7.49 16.86 -9.46
C GLU A 122 -7.93 15.52 -10.07
N VAL A 123 -7.40 14.43 -9.53
CA VAL A 123 -7.68 13.07 -9.95
C VAL A 123 -8.76 12.46 -9.06
N THR A 124 -9.95 12.27 -9.61
CA THR A 124 -11.10 11.64 -8.95
C THR A 124 -11.32 10.21 -9.46
N GLU A 125 -12.17 9.43 -8.77
CA GLU A 125 -12.47 8.03 -9.12
C GLU A 125 -13.16 7.88 -10.49
N ASN A 126 -13.76 8.96 -11.02
CA ASN A 126 -14.48 8.98 -12.29
C ASN A 126 -13.56 9.15 -13.51
N LEU A 127 -12.29 9.51 -13.30
CA LEU A 127 -11.36 9.68 -14.41
C LEU A 127 -10.97 8.34 -15.05
N PRO A 128 -10.70 8.35 -16.36
CA PRO A 128 -10.21 7.15 -17.04
C PRO A 128 -8.86 6.71 -16.47
N LEU A 129 -8.63 5.40 -16.46
CA LEU A 129 -7.36 4.82 -16.07
C LEU A 129 -6.45 4.72 -17.29
N VAL A 130 -5.24 5.30 -17.21
CA VAL A 130 -4.24 5.31 -18.27
C VAL A 130 -2.90 4.80 -17.73
N PRO A 131 -2.84 3.50 -17.33
CA PRO A 131 -1.67 2.94 -16.68
C PRO A 131 -0.47 2.90 -17.62
N ILE A 132 0.71 3.28 -17.13
CA ILE A 132 1.94 3.39 -17.92
C ILE A 132 2.98 2.28 -17.63
N SER A 133 2.87 1.57 -16.50
CA SER A 133 3.77 0.47 -16.12
C SER A 133 3.03 -0.86 -16.05
N GLU A 134 3.79 -1.97 -16.03
CA GLU A 134 3.21 -3.31 -15.85
C GLU A 134 2.46 -3.42 -14.51
N TYR A 135 3.02 -2.86 -13.45
CA TYR A 135 2.37 -2.79 -12.15
C TYR A 135 0.99 -2.12 -12.24
N ASN A 136 0.93 -0.94 -12.85
CA ASN A 136 -0.32 -0.17 -12.95
C ASN A 136 -1.37 -0.86 -13.82
N LYS A 137 -0.93 -1.49 -14.93
CA LYS A 137 -1.82 -2.27 -15.81
C LYS A 137 -2.44 -3.45 -15.07
N THR A 138 -1.63 -4.20 -14.30
CA THR A 138 -2.13 -5.36 -13.54
C THR A 138 -3.10 -4.95 -12.44
N LYS A 139 -2.85 -3.82 -11.76
CA LYS A 139 -3.79 -3.27 -10.76
C LYS A 139 -5.12 -2.86 -11.39
N MET A 140 -5.09 -2.17 -12.54
CA MET A 140 -6.29 -1.81 -13.30
C MET A 140 -7.09 -3.05 -13.73
N VAL A 141 -6.44 -4.09 -14.25
CA VAL A 141 -7.10 -5.34 -14.65
C VAL A 141 -7.75 -6.01 -13.45
N ALA A 142 -7.05 -6.10 -12.32
CA ALA A 142 -7.59 -6.66 -11.09
C ALA A 142 -8.84 -5.90 -10.60
N GLU A 143 -8.85 -4.56 -10.66
CA GLU A 143 -10.04 -3.78 -10.35
C GLU A 143 -11.23 -4.17 -11.26
N ARG A 144 -11.01 -4.31 -12.58
CA ARG A 144 -12.07 -4.69 -13.52
C ARG A 144 -12.65 -6.07 -13.22
N VAL A 145 -11.78 -7.03 -12.86
CA VAL A 145 -12.23 -8.35 -12.40
C VAL A 145 -13.09 -8.22 -11.15
N LEU A 146 -12.61 -7.51 -10.12
CA LEU A 146 -13.33 -7.35 -8.85
C LEU A 146 -14.70 -6.70 -9.02
N LEU A 147 -14.82 -5.69 -9.89
CA LEU A 147 -16.08 -5.02 -10.19
C LEU A 147 -17.15 -5.96 -10.78
N SER A 148 -16.75 -7.07 -11.41
CA SER A 148 -17.70 -8.07 -11.91
C SER A 148 -18.36 -8.93 -10.82
N TYR A 149 -17.87 -8.84 -9.57
CA TYR A 149 -18.38 -9.59 -8.42
C TYR A 149 -19.33 -8.80 -7.51
N TYR A 150 -19.68 -7.55 -7.84
CA TYR A 150 -20.57 -6.72 -7.00
C TYR A 150 -21.89 -7.36 -6.60
N ASN A 151 -22.47 -8.18 -7.48
CA ASN A 151 -23.74 -8.86 -7.21
C ASN A 151 -23.59 -10.09 -6.30
N ARG A 152 -22.35 -10.43 -5.93
CA ARG A 152 -22.02 -11.64 -5.17
C ARG A 152 -21.46 -11.36 -3.77
N MET A 153 -20.82 -10.22 -3.59
CA MET A 153 -20.23 -9.80 -2.32
C MET A 153 -19.99 -8.28 -2.30
N ALA A 154 -19.80 -7.71 -1.12
CA ALA A 154 -19.40 -6.31 -0.97
C ALA A 154 -17.94 -6.13 -1.45
N VAL A 155 -17.74 -5.48 -2.58
CA VAL A 155 -16.41 -5.20 -3.14
C VAL A 155 -16.03 -3.76 -2.85
N GLN A 156 -14.87 -3.57 -2.21
CA GLN A 156 -14.31 -2.28 -1.85
C GLN A 156 -12.88 -2.18 -2.41
N ILE A 157 -12.64 -1.22 -3.27
CA ILE A 157 -11.36 -1.00 -3.94
C ILE A 157 -10.77 0.30 -3.43
N ILE A 158 -9.63 0.22 -2.78
CA ILE A 158 -8.91 1.39 -2.28
C ILE A 158 -7.76 1.68 -3.24
N ARG A 159 -7.66 2.92 -3.73
CA ARG A 159 -6.54 3.44 -4.51
C ARG A 159 -5.68 4.34 -3.62
N PRO A 160 -4.77 3.75 -2.83
CA PRO A 160 -3.93 4.55 -1.95
C PRO A 160 -2.92 5.39 -2.72
N ALA A 161 -2.62 6.55 -2.17
CA ALA A 161 -1.45 7.36 -2.48
C ALA A 161 -0.15 6.64 -2.05
N THR A 162 1.00 7.28 -2.28
CA THR A 162 2.28 6.77 -1.76
C THR A 162 2.23 6.70 -0.24
N THR A 163 2.36 5.48 0.29
CA THR A 163 2.29 5.25 1.73
C THR A 163 3.63 5.59 2.38
N CYS A 164 3.61 6.31 3.51
CA CYS A 164 4.77 6.66 4.31
C CYS A 164 4.58 6.31 5.78
N GLY A 165 5.67 6.32 6.57
CA GLY A 165 5.67 6.02 8.00
C GLY A 165 6.32 4.69 8.35
N TYR A 166 6.42 4.41 9.64
CA TYR A 166 7.09 3.23 10.17
C TYR A 166 6.21 1.98 10.09
N SER A 167 6.84 0.85 9.78
CA SER A 167 6.25 -0.50 9.85
C SER A 167 7.31 -1.50 10.32
N PRO A 168 6.94 -2.56 11.04
CA PRO A 168 7.87 -3.65 11.37
C PRO A 168 8.51 -4.28 10.13
N ARG A 169 7.79 -4.40 9.03
CA ARG A 169 8.32 -4.67 7.70
C ARG A 169 8.44 -3.35 6.95
N MET A 170 9.57 -2.70 7.12
CA MET A 170 9.80 -1.36 6.58
C MET A 170 9.96 -1.35 5.05
N ARG A 171 9.64 -0.20 4.42
CA ARG A 171 9.94 0.10 3.02
C ARG A 171 10.72 1.40 2.92
N LEU A 172 11.99 1.29 2.53
CA LEU A 172 12.87 2.46 2.31
C LEU A 172 12.95 2.89 0.84
N ASP A 173 12.22 2.22 -0.04
CA ASP A 173 12.12 2.54 -1.48
C ASP A 173 10.91 3.43 -1.84
N VAL A 174 10.22 3.99 -0.86
CA VAL A 174 9.16 5.00 -1.06
C VAL A 174 9.63 6.39 -0.64
N LEU A 175 9.12 7.43 -1.31
CA LEU A 175 9.66 8.80 -1.30
C LEU A 175 10.01 9.34 0.10
N VAL A 176 9.03 9.45 1.00
CA VAL A 176 9.21 10.06 2.32
C VAL A 176 10.22 9.25 3.16
N ASN A 177 10.04 7.93 3.18
CA ASN A 177 10.88 7.03 3.97
C ASN A 177 12.34 7.03 3.46
N ASN A 178 12.51 7.03 2.12
CA ASN A 178 13.84 7.05 1.48
C ASN A 178 14.61 8.34 1.79
N ILE A 179 13.95 9.49 1.62
CA ILE A 179 14.58 10.79 1.88
C ILE A 179 14.96 10.92 3.36
N THR A 180 14.07 10.50 4.27
CA THR A 180 14.33 10.57 5.72
C THR A 180 15.49 9.66 6.15
N MET A 181 15.51 8.42 5.63
CA MET A 181 16.62 7.49 5.90
C MET A 181 17.95 8.03 5.35
N GLY A 182 17.97 8.53 4.13
CA GLY A 182 19.17 9.10 3.51
C GLY A 182 19.74 10.30 4.29
N ALA A 183 18.85 11.16 4.81
CA ALA A 183 19.26 12.30 5.63
C ALA A 183 19.98 11.86 6.92
N LEU A 184 19.49 10.81 7.59
CA LEU A 184 20.05 10.34 8.85
C LEU A 184 21.26 9.40 8.66
N ALA A 185 21.16 8.43 7.76
CA ALA A 185 22.22 7.44 7.56
C ALA A 185 23.43 7.96 6.78
N GLN A 186 23.19 8.89 5.82
CA GLN A 186 24.22 9.40 4.90
C GLN A 186 24.48 10.90 5.05
N SER A 187 23.74 11.60 5.91
CA SER A 187 23.73 13.08 6.02
C SER A 187 23.46 13.77 4.68
N VAL A 188 22.64 13.14 3.82
CA VAL A 188 22.31 13.61 2.48
C VAL A 188 20.84 13.34 2.15
N VAL A 189 20.11 14.39 1.80
CA VAL A 189 18.81 14.30 1.12
C VAL A 189 19.06 14.25 -0.39
N LYS A 190 18.73 13.12 -1.00
CA LYS A 190 18.78 12.91 -2.45
C LYS A 190 17.38 12.86 -3.02
N PHE A 191 17.07 13.64 -4.04
CA PHE A 191 15.80 13.56 -4.73
C PHE A 191 15.90 13.88 -6.23
N TYR A 192 14.91 13.40 -7.00
CA TYR A 192 14.86 13.55 -8.45
C TYR A 192 13.75 14.53 -8.83
N GLY A 193 14.05 15.49 -9.71
CA GLY A 193 13.12 16.53 -10.14
C GLY A 193 12.87 17.56 -9.05
N GLY A 194 11.72 17.49 -8.39
CA GLY A 194 11.34 18.38 -7.27
C GLY A 194 9.99 19.06 -7.45
N GLU A 195 9.57 19.39 -8.67
CA GLU A 195 8.29 20.07 -8.93
C GLU A 195 7.11 19.10 -9.06
N GLN A 196 7.41 17.80 -9.25
CA GLN A 196 6.36 16.79 -9.38
C GLN A 196 5.53 16.71 -8.10
N MET A 197 4.21 16.77 -8.25
CA MET A 197 3.25 16.54 -7.20
C MET A 197 3.13 15.04 -6.92
N ARG A 198 3.20 14.67 -5.64
CA ARG A 198 3.02 13.29 -5.18
C ARG A 198 1.98 13.27 -4.06
N PRO A 199 0.88 12.54 -4.25
CA PRO A 199 -0.05 12.29 -3.17
C PRO A 199 0.56 11.32 -2.16
N ASN A 200 0.28 11.56 -0.87
CA ASN A 200 0.79 10.77 0.24
C ASN A 200 -0.33 10.36 1.20
N ILE A 201 -0.11 9.24 1.88
CA ILE A 201 -0.93 8.75 2.97
C ILE A 201 -0.05 8.13 4.06
N HIS A 202 -0.34 8.44 5.32
CA HIS A 202 0.33 7.78 6.43
C HIS A 202 -0.11 6.32 6.56
N ILE A 203 0.80 5.39 6.90
CA ILE A 203 0.50 3.96 7.01
C ILE A 203 -0.56 3.64 8.05
N ASP A 204 -0.60 4.40 9.16
CA ASP A 204 -1.63 4.23 10.17
C ASP A 204 -3.01 4.60 9.64
N ASP A 205 -3.13 5.72 8.91
CA ASP A 205 -4.39 6.12 8.31
C ASP A 205 -4.85 5.14 7.23
N LEU A 206 -3.94 4.59 6.44
CA LEU A 206 -4.27 3.57 5.45
C LEU A 206 -4.74 2.26 6.10
N THR A 207 -4.09 1.81 7.17
CA THR A 207 -4.51 0.58 7.87
C THR A 207 -5.80 0.80 8.67
N ASP A 208 -5.99 1.97 9.26
CA ASP A 208 -7.27 2.37 9.87
C ASP A 208 -8.40 2.45 8.82
N LEU A 209 -8.08 2.87 7.58
CA LEU A 209 -9.04 2.86 6.48
C LEU A 209 -9.49 1.45 6.10
N TYR A 210 -8.58 0.47 6.01
CA TYR A 210 -8.99 -0.92 5.75
C TYR A 210 -9.94 -1.44 6.83
N ILE A 211 -9.71 -1.10 8.08
CA ILE A 211 -10.59 -1.47 9.19
C ILE A 211 -11.92 -0.72 9.11
N PHE A 212 -11.89 0.57 8.82
CA PHE A 212 -13.09 1.39 8.61
C PHE A 212 -13.99 0.81 7.51
N MET A 213 -13.40 0.37 6.41
CA MET A 213 -14.11 -0.29 5.32
C MET A 213 -14.63 -1.67 5.73
N LEU A 214 -13.84 -2.45 6.48
CA LEU A 214 -14.24 -3.76 6.98
C LEU A 214 -15.50 -3.69 7.86
N GLU A 215 -15.61 -2.66 8.66
CA GLU A 215 -16.75 -2.41 9.55
C GLU A 215 -17.97 -1.79 8.83
N ARG A 216 -17.83 -1.48 7.52
CA ARG A 216 -18.87 -0.83 6.69
C ARG A 216 -19.00 -1.49 5.32
N PRO A 217 -19.53 -2.72 5.26
CA PRO A 217 -19.67 -3.46 4.01
C PRO A 217 -20.60 -2.79 2.99
N GLU A 218 -21.47 -1.87 3.42
CA GLU A 218 -22.33 -1.06 2.57
C GLU A 218 -21.56 -0.03 1.72
N LEU A 219 -20.35 0.38 2.12
CA LEU A 219 -19.50 1.30 1.39
C LEU A 219 -18.78 0.59 0.23
N THR A 220 -19.54 0.08 -0.74
CA THR A 220 -18.98 -0.59 -1.91
C THR A 220 -18.40 0.40 -2.93
N GLY A 221 -17.53 -0.07 -3.80
CA GLY A 221 -16.98 0.70 -4.90
C GLY A 221 -15.52 1.08 -4.76
N ILE A 222 -15.13 2.11 -5.50
CA ILE A 222 -13.75 2.58 -5.61
C ILE A 222 -13.61 3.86 -4.79
N TYR A 223 -12.51 3.95 -4.03
CA TYR A 223 -12.18 5.09 -3.20
C TYR A 223 -10.71 5.45 -3.34
N ASN A 224 -10.44 6.69 -3.68
CA ASN A 224 -9.10 7.27 -3.59
C ASN A 224 -8.74 7.52 -2.12
N ALA A 225 -7.48 7.26 -1.77
CA ALA A 225 -6.99 7.45 -0.41
C ALA A 225 -5.61 8.13 -0.42
N GLY A 226 -5.63 9.46 -0.38
CA GLY A 226 -4.43 10.30 -0.30
C GLY A 226 -4.83 11.66 0.25
N PHE A 227 -4.19 12.10 1.33
CA PHE A 227 -4.65 13.26 2.08
C PHE A 227 -3.69 14.45 2.01
N GLU A 228 -2.45 14.23 1.55
CA GLU A 228 -1.47 15.30 1.35
C GLU A 228 -0.86 15.20 -0.04
N ASN A 229 -1.13 16.20 -0.86
CA ASN A 229 -0.55 16.34 -2.20
C ASN A 229 0.64 17.30 -2.10
N LEU A 230 1.86 16.75 -2.03
CA LEU A 230 3.09 17.51 -1.81
C LEU A 230 4.02 17.40 -3.01
N LYS A 231 4.75 18.47 -3.32
CA LYS A 231 5.86 18.40 -4.27
C LYS A 231 7.04 17.64 -3.65
N VAL A 232 7.79 16.93 -4.47
CA VAL A 232 8.98 16.19 -4.00
C VAL A 232 9.96 17.11 -3.25
N LYS A 233 10.15 18.36 -3.71
CA LYS A 233 10.99 19.35 -3.01
C LYS A 233 10.42 19.77 -1.65
N GLU A 234 9.10 19.81 -1.49
CA GLU A 234 8.46 20.15 -0.21
C GLU A 234 8.70 19.04 0.82
N VAL A 235 8.56 17.77 0.42
CA VAL A 235 8.93 16.62 1.26
C VAL A 235 10.41 16.67 1.65
N ALA A 236 11.30 16.98 0.69
CA ALA A 236 12.72 17.11 0.97
C ALA A 236 13.00 18.24 1.97
N GLN A 237 12.33 19.40 1.83
CA GLN A 237 12.46 20.52 2.75
C GLN A 237 11.98 20.18 4.16
N MET A 238 10.83 19.49 4.30
CA MET A 238 10.34 19.05 5.62
C MET A 238 11.36 18.19 6.37
N VAL A 239 12.14 17.36 5.67
CA VAL A 239 13.23 16.57 6.28
C VAL A 239 14.43 17.44 6.62
N ILE A 240 14.84 18.35 5.72
CA ILE A 240 15.97 19.26 5.92
C ILE A 240 15.77 20.16 7.14
N ASP A 241 14.53 20.61 7.35
CA ASP A 241 14.18 21.47 8.51
C ASP A 241 14.34 20.74 9.86
N LYS A 242 14.37 19.39 9.86
CA LYS A 242 14.50 18.56 11.06
C LYS A 242 15.87 17.92 11.23
N VAL A 243 16.59 17.69 10.13
CA VAL A 243 17.86 16.96 10.12
C VAL A 243 18.90 17.76 9.37
N ARG A 244 20.02 18.11 10.06
CA ARG A 244 21.15 18.79 9.42
C ARG A 244 21.81 17.88 8.40
N CYS A 245 21.61 18.14 7.10
CA CYS A 245 22.10 17.31 6.00
C CYS A 245 22.40 18.14 4.75
N ARG A 246 23.17 17.57 3.82
CA ARG A 246 23.40 18.14 2.49
C ARG A 246 22.23 17.77 1.57
N THR A 247 22.01 18.58 0.55
CA THR A 247 20.98 18.33 -0.47
C THR A 247 21.63 18.06 -1.81
N VAL A 248 21.17 17.00 -2.51
CA VAL A 248 21.56 16.68 -3.88
C VAL A 248 20.31 16.43 -4.70
N ARG A 249 20.10 17.30 -5.70
CA ARG A 249 18.98 17.19 -6.65
C ARG A 249 19.48 16.61 -7.97
N PHE A 250 18.79 15.60 -8.47
CA PHE A 250 19.03 14.97 -9.77
C PHE A 250 17.92 15.33 -10.77
N PRO A 251 18.18 15.33 -12.08
CA PRO A 251 17.15 15.39 -13.09
C PRO A 251 16.15 14.24 -12.94
N SER A 252 14.89 14.46 -13.31
CA SER A 252 13.87 13.41 -13.34
C SER A 252 13.25 13.30 -14.71
N THR A 253 13.04 12.06 -15.16
CA THR A 253 12.30 11.73 -16.38
C THR A 253 10.91 11.19 -16.07
N ASP A 254 10.51 11.08 -14.78
CA ASP A 254 9.19 10.61 -14.38
C ASP A 254 8.12 11.67 -14.70
N PRO A 255 7.22 11.41 -15.67
CA PRO A 255 6.24 12.39 -16.12
C PRO A 255 5.06 12.54 -15.16
N ARG A 256 4.92 11.65 -14.17
CA ARG A 256 3.77 11.64 -13.27
C ARG A 256 3.82 12.83 -12.33
N SER A 257 2.75 13.60 -12.32
CA SER A 257 2.53 14.72 -11.40
C SER A 257 1.05 14.95 -11.30
N TYR A 258 0.41 14.57 -10.18
CA TYR A 258 -1.02 14.70 -10.02
C TYR A 258 -1.43 14.91 -8.56
N ARG A 259 -2.59 15.53 -8.38
CA ARG A 259 -3.26 15.69 -7.08
C ARG A 259 -4.37 14.66 -6.97
N LEU A 260 -4.29 13.79 -5.99
CA LEU A 260 -5.33 12.80 -5.72
C LEU A 260 -6.44 13.46 -4.89
N ASN A 261 -7.66 13.44 -5.39
CA ASN A 261 -8.84 13.88 -4.63
C ASN A 261 -9.44 12.68 -3.88
N SER A 262 -9.67 12.84 -2.60
CA SER A 262 -10.25 11.81 -1.71
C SER A 262 -11.57 12.26 -1.07
N ASP A 263 -12.25 13.25 -1.62
CA ASP A 263 -13.50 13.81 -1.08
C ASP A 263 -14.60 12.76 -0.97
N LYS A 264 -14.69 11.85 -1.94
CA LYS A 264 -15.63 10.72 -1.90
C LYS A 264 -15.43 9.87 -0.64
N LEU A 265 -14.18 9.56 -0.29
CA LEU A 265 -13.84 8.81 0.91
C LEU A 265 -14.15 9.63 2.17
N LEU A 266 -13.75 10.89 2.22
CA LEU A 266 -13.98 11.76 3.36
C LEU A 266 -15.47 11.97 3.64
N ALA A 267 -16.31 12.03 2.60
CA ALA A 267 -17.76 12.13 2.72
C ALA A 267 -18.40 10.90 3.39
N THR A 268 -17.73 9.75 3.46
CA THR A 268 -18.20 8.57 4.21
C THR A 268 -18.04 8.71 5.72
N GLY A 269 -17.37 9.77 6.18
CA GLY A 269 -17.06 10.01 7.59
C GLY A 269 -15.67 9.50 8.02
N PHE A 270 -14.87 8.96 7.12
CA PHE A 270 -13.46 8.65 7.43
C PHE A 270 -12.69 9.94 7.73
N LYS A 271 -11.86 9.91 8.79
CA LYS A 271 -11.04 11.04 9.20
C LYS A 271 -9.59 10.63 9.35
N PRO A 272 -8.69 11.09 8.45
CA PRO A 272 -7.25 10.89 8.63
C PRO A 272 -6.75 11.62 9.88
N LYS A 273 -5.75 11.06 10.54
CA LYS A 273 -5.21 11.56 11.82
C LYS A 273 -3.74 11.92 11.75
N LYS A 274 -3.05 11.42 10.74
CA LYS A 274 -1.60 11.49 10.60
C LYS A 274 -1.20 12.24 9.34
N THR A 275 -0.01 12.79 9.34
CA THR A 275 0.55 13.57 8.23
C THR A 275 1.90 13.02 7.77
N VAL A 276 2.39 13.49 6.63
CA VAL A 276 3.78 13.26 6.18
C VAL A 276 4.77 13.74 7.23
N ASN A 277 4.47 14.87 7.86
CA ASN A 277 5.32 15.40 8.94
C ASN A 277 5.40 14.42 10.12
N THR A 278 4.29 13.82 10.52
CA THR A 278 4.25 12.76 11.55
C THR A 278 5.09 11.55 11.13
N ALA A 279 4.99 11.12 9.87
CA ALA A 279 5.78 10.00 9.36
C ALA A 279 7.29 10.28 9.43
N ILE A 280 7.70 11.50 9.09
CA ILE A 280 9.11 11.92 9.19
C ILE A 280 9.58 11.87 10.65
N ASP A 281 8.80 12.41 11.60
CA ASP A 281 9.14 12.42 13.03
C ASP A 281 9.28 11.00 13.60
N GLU A 282 8.33 10.10 13.27
CA GLU A 282 8.37 8.71 13.66
C GLU A 282 9.61 7.99 13.11
N LEU A 283 9.96 8.23 11.85
CA LEU A 283 11.15 7.63 11.23
C LEU A 283 12.44 8.16 11.89
N ILE A 284 12.53 9.46 12.13
CA ILE A 284 13.67 10.06 12.83
C ILE A 284 13.83 9.41 14.22
N GLU A 285 12.74 9.28 14.98
CA GLU A 285 12.75 8.64 16.28
C GLU A 285 13.25 7.19 16.22
N LYS A 286 12.71 6.39 15.28
CA LYS A 286 13.10 4.98 15.14
C LYS A 286 14.55 4.80 14.72
N ILE A 287 15.05 5.64 13.82
CA ILE A 287 16.43 5.58 13.34
C ILE A 287 17.39 6.03 14.46
N THR A 288 17.10 7.14 15.15
CA THR A 288 17.96 7.67 16.22
C THR A 288 18.02 6.74 17.45
N LYS A 289 16.95 5.97 17.70
CA LYS A 289 16.92 4.94 18.75
C LYS A 289 17.52 3.59 18.32
N ASN A 290 18.13 3.50 17.13
CA ASN A 290 18.67 2.27 16.53
C ASN A 290 17.62 1.14 16.38
N MET A 291 16.34 1.49 16.23
CA MET A 291 15.26 0.54 15.99
C MET A 291 15.01 0.30 14.48
N LEU A 292 15.58 1.16 13.64
CA LEU A 292 15.56 1.05 12.19
C LEU A 292 16.91 1.48 11.63
N SER A 293 17.50 0.64 10.78
CA SER A 293 18.76 0.87 10.06
C SER A 293 18.56 0.78 8.55
N ASP A 294 19.51 1.35 7.79
CA ASP A 294 19.51 1.27 6.32
C ASP A 294 20.04 -0.11 5.88
N GLU A 295 19.12 -1.03 5.62
CA GLU A 295 19.44 -2.42 5.25
C GLU A 295 18.75 -2.80 3.93
N ASP A 296 19.40 -3.63 3.14
CA ASP A 296 18.93 -4.09 1.83
C ASP A 296 17.55 -4.77 1.88
N ARG A 297 17.24 -5.45 2.98
CA ARG A 297 15.93 -6.11 3.19
C ARG A 297 14.73 -5.16 3.18
N TRP A 298 14.96 -3.86 3.36
CA TRP A 298 13.93 -2.82 3.34
C TRP A 298 13.66 -2.23 1.94
N TYR A 299 14.39 -2.69 0.93
CA TYR A 299 14.24 -2.25 -0.46
C TYR A 299 13.68 -3.38 -1.32
N ASN A 300 12.46 -3.22 -1.85
CA ASN A 300 11.83 -4.24 -2.67
C ASN A 300 12.70 -4.66 -3.86
N LEU A 301 13.32 -3.70 -4.56
CA LEU A 301 14.19 -3.94 -5.70
C LEU A 301 15.42 -4.82 -5.40
N LYS A 302 15.86 -4.86 -4.13
CA LYS A 302 17.04 -5.63 -3.73
C LYS A 302 16.72 -7.07 -3.33
N VAL A 303 15.48 -7.32 -2.92
CA VAL A 303 15.06 -8.60 -2.29
C VAL A 303 14.14 -9.41 -3.18
N MET A 304 13.38 -8.76 -4.06
CA MET A 304 12.41 -9.45 -4.91
C MET A 304 13.07 -10.48 -5.85
N PRO A 305 12.48 -11.67 -6.03
CA PRO A 305 12.93 -12.63 -7.03
C PRO A 305 12.95 -12.01 -8.44
N ARG A 306 14.03 -12.29 -9.17
CA ARG A 306 14.22 -11.84 -10.56
C ARG A 306 13.71 -12.86 -11.54
#